data_ad5d89986cdf262ccda23306a86cf63c
#
_entry.id   ad5d89986cdf262ccda23306a86cf63c
#
_cell.length_a   1.000
_cell.length_b   1.000
_cell.length_c   1.000
_cell.angle_alpha   90.00
_cell.angle_beta   90.00
_cell.angle_gamma   90.00
#
_symmetry.space_group_name_H-M   'P 1'
#
loop_
_entity.id
_entity.type
_entity.pdbx_description
1 polymer ?
#
loop_
_entity_poly.entity_id
_entity_poly.type
_entity_poly.pdbx_seq_one_letter_code
_entity_poly.pdbx_strand_id
1 'polypeptide(L)'
;MVCYYNNVGLCNSVEEYYNFTMTPGFHTPDWAKGAIFYQIYVDRFYNGDRSNDVEDNEYIYIGEGTSKVTDWNKYPAAMGVREFYGGDIAGVMQKLDYLQDLGVEVIYLNPIFVSPSNHKYDIQDYDYVDPHFGRIVKDEGELLQKDEQGNWKSDPDYPNKAASRY
;
A
#
# COMPACT_ATOMS: atom_id res chain seq x y z
N MET A 1 -5.34 6.90 50.05
CA MET A 1 -5.82 6.29 48.82
C MET A 1 -4.60 6.06 47.94
N VAL A 2 -4.37 4.85 47.44
CA VAL A 2 -3.27 4.55 46.50
C VAL A 2 -3.86 4.49 45.11
N CYS A 3 -3.26 5.22 44.16
CA CYS A 3 -3.60 5.19 42.74
C CYS A 3 -2.40 4.71 41.95
N TYR A 4 -2.66 4.04 40.84
CA TYR A 4 -1.65 3.54 39.91
C TYR A 4 -1.78 4.33 38.58
N TYR A 5 -0.65 4.66 37.98
CA TYR A 5 -0.61 5.33 36.69
C TYR A 5 0.01 4.37 35.66
N ASN A 6 -0.72 4.11 34.59
CA ASN A 6 -0.30 3.21 33.47
C ASN A 6 -0.69 3.80 32.11
N ASN A 7 -0.61 3.00 31.02
CA ASN A 7 -0.91 3.42 29.66
C ASN A 7 -2.34 3.96 29.46
N VAL A 8 -3.28 3.63 30.35
CA VAL A 8 -4.68 4.10 30.28
C VAL A 8 -4.90 5.35 31.14
N GLY A 9 -3.97 5.67 32.02
CA GLY A 9 -4.07 6.80 32.96
C GLY A 9 -4.11 6.35 34.43
N LEU A 10 -4.83 7.10 35.28
CA LEU A 10 -4.98 6.81 36.70
C LEU A 10 -5.98 5.68 36.94
N CYS A 11 -5.54 4.63 37.61
CA CYS A 11 -6.32 3.45 37.98
C CYS A 11 -6.31 3.19 39.47
N ASN A 12 -7.34 2.49 39.97
CA ASN A 12 -7.44 2.07 41.40
C ASN A 12 -6.85 0.68 41.62
N SER A 13 -6.48 -0.04 40.56
CA SER A 13 -5.91 -1.38 40.56
C SER A 13 -4.71 -1.48 39.63
N VAL A 14 -3.84 -2.46 39.87
CA VAL A 14 -2.76 -2.81 38.96
C VAL A 14 -3.33 -3.74 37.89
N GLU A 15 -3.24 -3.29 36.63
CA GLU A 15 -3.62 -4.06 35.46
C GLU A 15 -2.35 -4.32 34.63
N GLU A 16 -1.79 -5.52 34.75
CA GLU A 16 -0.48 -5.86 34.12
C GLU A 16 -0.44 -5.60 32.62
N TYR A 17 -1.54 -5.81 31.92
CA TYR A 17 -1.63 -5.56 30.48
C TYR A 17 -1.40 -4.08 30.10
N TYR A 18 -1.70 -3.16 31.01
CA TYR A 18 -1.57 -1.72 30.77
C TYR A 18 -0.31 -1.10 31.39
N ASN A 19 0.54 -1.91 32.02
CA ASN A 19 1.78 -1.40 32.61
C ASN A 19 2.73 -0.85 31.54
N PHE A 20 3.47 0.20 31.89
CA PHE A 20 4.56 0.67 31.06
C PHE A 20 5.65 -0.40 30.98
N THR A 21 6.12 -0.64 29.78
CA THR A 21 7.26 -1.52 29.55
C THR A 21 8.54 -0.68 29.56
N MET A 22 9.48 -1.06 30.42
CA MET A 22 10.83 -0.48 30.43
C MET A 22 11.82 -1.54 29.96
N THR A 23 12.54 -1.26 28.90
CA THR A 23 13.61 -2.14 28.38
C THR A 23 14.95 -1.57 28.81
N PRO A 24 15.64 -2.18 29.81
CA PRO A 24 16.95 -1.71 30.19
C PRO A 24 17.95 -1.77 29.03
N GLY A 25 18.73 -0.71 28.88
CA GLY A 25 19.71 -0.62 27.78
C GLY A 25 19.12 -0.35 26.40
N PHE A 26 17.80 -0.11 26.27
CA PHE A 26 17.22 0.35 25.03
C PHE A 26 17.80 1.72 24.65
N HIS A 27 18.30 1.79 23.41
CA HIS A 27 18.88 3.01 22.87
C HIS A 27 18.30 3.27 21.48
N THR A 28 17.64 4.41 21.30
CA THR A 28 17.20 4.83 19.97
C THR A 28 18.45 5.18 19.16
N PRO A 29 18.61 4.64 17.94
CA PRO A 29 19.73 5.02 17.07
C PRO A 29 19.83 6.53 16.88
N ASP A 30 21.03 7.07 16.91
CA ASP A 30 21.22 8.52 16.88
C ASP A 30 20.71 9.15 15.60
N TRP A 31 20.80 8.45 14.46
CA TRP A 31 20.26 8.91 13.19
C TRP A 31 18.73 9.11 13.20
N ALA A 32 18.00 8.37 14.05
CA ALA A 32 16.55 8.47 14.14
C ALA A 32 16.06 9.61 15.05
N LYS A 33 16.97 10.14 15.90
CA LYS A 33 16.63 11.22 16.82
C LYS A 33 16.52 12.56 16.09
N GLY A 34 15.29 13.06 15.99
CA GLY A 34 15.00 14.32 15.31
C GLY A 34 14.93 14.25 13.79
N ALA A 35 15.10 13.06 13.20
CA ALA A 35 14.98 12.88 11.75
C ALA A 35 13.57 13.17 11.25
N ILE A 36 13.47 13.75 10.06
CA ILE A 36 12.21 14.02 9.37
C ILE A 36 11.83 12.80 8.55
N PHE A 37 10.75 12.12 8.98
CA PHE A 37 10.19 10.97 8.31
C PHE A 37 9.08 11.40 7.35
N TYR A 38 9.09 10.88 6.13
CA TYR A 38 8.02 11.07 5.16
C TYR A 38 7.42 9.71 4.78
N GLN A 39 6.14 9.50 5.13
CA GLN A 39 5.42 8.29 4.76
C GLN A 39 4.84 8.41 3.37
N ILE A 40 5.10 7.42 2.51
CA ILE A 40 4.64 7.39 1.12
C ILE A 40 3.59 6.30 0.93
N TYR A 41 2.40 6.70 0.51
CA TYR A 41 1.40 5.83 -0.10
C TYR A 41 1.72 5.73 -1.59
N VAL A 42 2.38 4.64 -2.01
CA VAL A 42 3.05 4.54 -3.31
C VAL A 42 2.10 4.78 -4.48
N ASP A 43 0.93 4.11 -4.53
CA ASP A 43 -0.08 4.29 -5.58
C ASP A 43 -0.49 5.76 -5.77
N ARG A 44 -0.43 6.56 -4.72
CA ARG A 44 -0.91 7.95 -4.67
C ARG A 44 0.21 8.98 -4.64
N PHE A 45 1.45 8.60 -4.94
CA PHE A 45 2.58 9.52 -4.84
C PHE A 45 3.02 10.07 -6.20
N TYR A 46 3.50 9.22 -7.09
CA TYR A 46 3.90 9.62 -8.44
C TYR A 46 4.00 8.39 -9.36
N ASN A 47 3.41 8.48 -10.56
CA ASN A 47 3.50 7.45 -11.59
C ASN A 47 4.76 7.66 -12.41
N GLY A 48 5.75 6.80 -12.24
CA GLY A 48 7.06 6.87 -12.90
C GLY A 48 7.14 6.00 -14.15
N ASP A 49 6.38 4.90 -14.19
CA ASP A 49 6.34 3.96 -15.30
C ASP A 49 4.90 3.51 -15.59
N ARG A 50 4.28 4.10 -16.59
CA ARG A 50 2.90 3.77 -16.96
C ARG A 50 2.71 2.37 -17.55
N SER A 51 3.79 1.66 -17.86
CA SER A 51 3.69 0.29 -18.39
C SER A 51 3.31 -0.74 -17.34
N ASN A 52 3.47 -0.40 -16.05
CA ASN A 52 3.09 -1.25 -14.92
C ASN A 52 1.73 -0.89 -14.30
N ASP A 53 1.02 0.11 -14.81
CA ASP A 53 -0.29 0.52 -14.28
C ASP A 53 -1.27 -0.65 -14.23
N VAL A 54 -2.11 -0.68 -13.18
CA VAL A 54 -3.28 -1.55 -13.13
C VAL A 54 -4.29 -1.09 -14.18
N GLU A 55 -4.84 -2.03 -14.95
CA GLU A 55 -5.83 -1.76 -15.99
C GLU A 55 -7.26 -1.87 -15.44
N ASP A 56 -8.21 -1.27 -16.15
CA ASP A 56 -9.64 -1.44 -15.85
C ASP A 56 -10.04 -2.91 -15.96
N ASN A 57 -10.68 -3.44 -14.91
CA ASN A 57 -11.10 -4.84 -14.84
C ASN A 57 -9.95 -5.85 -14.98
N GLU A 58 -8.76 -5.50 -14.56
CA GLU A 58 -7.63 -6.42 -14.57
C GLU A 58 -7.88 -7.61 -13.64
N TYR A 59 -8.51 -7.34 -12.50
CA TYR A 59 -8.96 -8.38 -11.55
C TYR A 59 -10.12 -7.89 -10.69
N ILE A 60 -10.74 -8.83 -9.97
CA ILE A 60 -11.85 -8.53 -9.06
C ILE A 60 -11.30 -8.35 -7.65
N TYR A 61 -11.68 -7.25 -7.01
CA TYR A 61 -11.40 -6.99 -5.61
C TYR A 61 -12.65 -6.48 -4.91
N ILE A 62 -13.05 -7.16 -3.82
CA ILE A 62 -14.30 -6.86 -3.07
C ILE A 62 -15.51 -6.81 -4.01
N GLY A 63 -15.68 -7.86 -4.85
CA GLY A 63 -16.86 -8.10 -5.68
C GLY A 63 -16.96 -7.28 -6.97
N GLU A 64 -16.06 -6.34 -7.23
CA GLU A 64 -16.04 -5.52 -8.44
C GLU A 64 -14.65 -5.43 -9.07
N GLY A 65 -14.60 -5.06 -10.34
CA GLY A 65 -13.34 -4.90 -11.08
C GLY A 65 -12.53 -3.71 -10.59
N THR A 66 -11.22 -3.79 -10.81
CA THR A 66 -10.29 -2.67 -10.64
C THR A 66 -10.59 -1.53 -11.60
N SER A 67 -10.19 -0.32 -11.26
CA SER A 67 -10.36 0.86 -12.09
C SER A 67 -9.07 1.69 -12.13
N LYS A 68 -8.62 1.97 -13.35
CA LYS A 68 -7.49 2.87 -13.60
C LYS A 68 -7.94 4.32 -13.54
N VAL A 69 -7.28 5.13 -12.74
CA VAL A 69 -7.52 6.56 -12.66
C VAL A 69 -6.60 7.28 -13.65
N THR A 70 -7.18 7.93 -14.65
CA THR A 70 -6.44 8.68 -15.65
C THR A 70 -6.26 10.15 -15.32
N ASP A 71 -7.16 10.73 -14.52
CA ASP A 71 -7.05 12.10 -14.00
C ASP A 71 -6.48 12.06 -12.59
N TRP A 72 -5.21 12.43 -12.45
CA TRP A 72 -4.52 12.48 -11.16
C TRP A 72 -5.20 13.39 -10.13
N ASN A 73 -5.95 14.39 -10.57
CA ASN A 73 -6.65 15.33 -9.70
C ASN A 73 -8.05 14.86 -9.30
N LYS A 74 -8.50 13.70 -9.79
CA LYS A 74 -9.79 13.12 -9.40
C LYS A 74 -9.81 12.84 -7.89
N TYR A 75 -10.90 13.21 -7.22
CA TYR A 75 -11.12 12.78 -5.83
C TYR A 75 -11.39 11.28 -5.78
N PRO A 76 -10.80 10.56 -4.79
CA PRO A 76 -11.06 9.14 -4.59
C PRO A 76 -12.56 8.88 -4.33
N ALA A 77 -13.09 7.78 -4.89
CA ALA A 77 -14.43 7.32 -4.60
C ALA A 77 -14.57 6.80 -3.15
N ALA A 78 -15.81 6.65 -2.66
CA ALA A 78 -16.08 6.10 -1.33
C ALA A 78 -15.48 4.70 -1.13
N MET A 79 -15.43 3.87 -2.18
CA MET A 79 -14.74 2.57 -2.23
C MET A 79 -13.45 2.67 -3.07
N GLY A 80 -12.64 3.68 -2.80
CA GLY A 80 -11.43 3.99 -3.56
C GLY A 80 -10.31 2.95 -3.48
N VAL A 81 -10.47 1.87 -2.72
CA VAL A 81 -9.50 0.77 -2.62
C VAL A 81 -9.27 0.02 -3.94
N ARG A 82 -10.20 0.14 -4.89
CA ARG A 82 -10.13 -0.44 -6.25
C ARG A 82 -9.68 0.55 -7.32
N GLU A 83 -9.50 1.81 -6.97
CA GLU A 83 -9.04 2.86 -7.88
C GLU A 83 -7.53 2.99 -7.80
N PHE A 84 -6.85 2.74 -8.91
CA PHE A 84 -5.40 2.80 -8.99
C PHE A 84 -4.96 4.05 -9.76
N TYR A 85 -4.13 4.86 -9.12
CA TYR A 85 -3.55 6.07 -9.71
C TYR A 85 -2.21 5.79 -10.40
N GLY A 86 -1.67 4.58 -10.20
CA GLY A 86 -0.48 4.12 -10.89
C GLY A 86 0.83 4.66 -10.31
N GLY A 87 0.83 5.19 -9.09
CA GLY A 87 2.09 5.51 -8.42
C GLY A 87 2.91 4.24 -8.18
N ASP A 88 4.22 4.33 -8.37
CA ASP A 88 5.14 3.20 -8.34
C ASP A 88 6.50 3.56 -7.71
N ILE A 89 7.39 2.57 -7.56
CA ILE A 89 8.75 2.78 -7.01
C ILE A 89 9.60 3.64 -7.94
N ALA A 90 9.43 3.51 -9.26
CA ALA A 90 10.11 4.37 -10.23
C ALA A 90 9.72 5.84 -10.03
N GLY A 91 8.45 6.10 -9.73
CA GLY A 91 7.96 7.42 -9.38
C GLY A 91 8.55 7.97 -8.08
N VAL A 92 8.66 7.12 -7.06
CA VAL A 92 9.36 7.51 -5.82
C VAL A 92 10.81 7.90 -6.11
N MET A 93 11.52 7.08 -6.91
CA MET A 93 12.90 7.37 -7.30
C MET A 93 13.03 8.70 -8.06
N GLN A 94 12.11 9.00 -8.97
CA GLN A 94 12.11 10.27 -9.71
C GLN A 94 11.84 11.50 -8.84
N LYS A 95 11.34 11.31 -7.62
CA LYS A 95 11.01 12.38 -6.66
C LYS A 95 11.98 12.46 -5.48
N LEU A 96 13.10 11.74 -5.51
CA LEU A 96 14.08 11.78 -4.41
C LEU A 96 14.66 13.17 -4.20
N ASP A 97 14.99 13.88 -5.27
CA ASP A 97 15.52 15.26 -5.16
C ASP A 97 14.49 16.20 -4.51
N TYR A 98 13.22 16.08 -4.90
CA TYR A 98 12.13 16.83 -4.27
C TYR A 98 12.01 16.53 -2.76
N LEU A 99 12.10 15.25 -2.37
CA LEU A 99 12.06 14.87 -0.96
C LEU A 99 13.28 15.38 -0.19
N GLN A 100 14.44 15.33 -0.80
CA GLN A 100 15.68 15.87 -0.23
C GLN A 100 15.58 17.39 -0.03
N ASP A 101 15.10 18.13 -1.03
CA ASP A 101 14.89 19.58 -0.94
C ASP A 101 13.86 19.97 0.13
N LEU A 102 12.87 19.09 0.37
CA LEU A 102 11.90 19.24 1.46
C LEU A 102 12.52 18.99 2.85
N GLY A 103 13.74 18.45 2.92
CA GLY A 103 14.44 18.14 4.16
C GLY A 103 14.08 16.76 4.73
N VAL A 104 13.53 15.85 3.91
CA VAL A 104 13.24 14.47 4.33
C VAL A 104 14.55 13.70 4.49
N GLU A 105 14.71 13.05 5.63
CA GLU A 105 15.89 12.23 5.95
C GLU A 105 15.57 10.73 5.89
N VAL A 106 14.31 10.36 6.12
CA VAL A 106 13.86 8.96 6.14
C VAL A 106 12.56 8.82 5.35
N ILE A 107 12.56 7.90 4.39
CA ILE A 107 11.36 7.51 3.66
C ILE A 107 10.79 6.25 4.29
N TYR A 108 9.50 6.29 4.63
CA TYR A 108 8.72 5.14 5.10
C TYR A 108 7.69 4.79 4.02
N LEU A 109 7.90 3.69 3.30
CA LEU A 109 6.93 3.23 2.32
C LEU A 109 5.79 2.47 3.00
N ASN A 110 4.53 2.75 2.63
CA ASN A 110 3.43 1.81 2.85
C ASN A 110 3.79 0.47 2.19
N PRO A 111 3.11 -0.64 2.54
CA PRO A 111 3.43 -1.96 1.97
C PRO A 111 3.58 -1.92 0.46
N ILE A 112 4.58 -2.63 -0.06
CA ILE A 112 4.90 -2.69 -1.50
C ILE A 112 4.79 -4.10 -2.08
N PHE A 113 4.42 -5.07 -1.25
CA PHE A 113 4.33 -6.47 -1.63
C PHE A 113 3.05 -6.79 -2.39
N VAL A 114 3.01 -7.97 -3.02
CA VAL A 114 1.85 -8.41 -3.82
C VAL A 114 0.55 -8.34 -3.01
N SER A 115 -0.40 -7.58 -3.50
CA SER A 115 -1.68 -7.32 -2.83
C SER A 115 -2.73 -6.80 -3.81
N PRO A 116 -4.01 -7.19 -3.68
CA PRO A 116 -5.06 -6.79 -4.61
C PRO A 116 -5.55 -5.34 -4.41
N SER A 117 -5.28 -4.72 -3.28
CA SER A 117 -5.65 -3.33 -3.03
C SER A 117 -4.60 -2.32 -3.49
N ASN A 118 -5.01 -1.08 -3.69
CA ASN A 118 -4.09 0.01 -3.98
C ASN A 118 -3.21 0.37 -2.77
N HIS A 119 -3.68 0.14 -1.54
CA HIS A 119 -2.93 0.43 -0.29
C HIS A 119 -1.98 -0.67 0.13
N LYS A 120 -2.10 -1.87 -0.42
CA LYS A 120 -1.22 -3.04 -0.21
C LYS A 120 -1.11 -3.55 1.23
N TYR A 121 -2.04 -3.21 2.15
CA TYR A 121 -2.02 -3.74 3.52
C TYR A 121 -2.57 -5.17 3.63
N ASP A 122 -3.32 -5.65 2.63
CA ASP A 122 -3.84 -7.00 2.50
C ASP A 122 -2.89 -7.89 1.69
N ILE A 123 -1.65 -8.00 2.18
CA ILE A 123 -0.54 -8.68 1.52
C ILE A 123 -0.86 -10.16 1.32
N GLN A 124 -0.70 -10.63 0.08
CA GLN A 124 -0.87 -12.03 -0.31
C GLN A 124 0.45 -12.78 -0.38
N ASP A 125 1.52 -12.08 -0.71
CA ASP A 125 2.86 -12.66 -0.87
C ASP A 125 3.93 -11.65 -0.42
N TYR A 126 4.73 -12.03 0.56
CA TYR A 126 5.83 -11.21 1.10
C TYR A 126 7.16 -11.43 0.37
N ASP A 127 7.26 -12.43 -0.47
CA ASP A 127 8.52 -12.76 -1.17
C ASP A 127 8.73 -11.86 -2.40
N TYR A 128 7.67 -11.22 -2.90
CA TYR A 128 7.71 -10.42 -4.12
C TYR A 128 7.13 -9.02 -3.93
N VAL A 129 7.81 -8.05 -4.54
CA VAL A 129 7.25 -6.72 -4.76
C VAL A 129 6.10 -6.81 -5.75
N ASP A 130 5.00 -6.08 -5.50
CA ASP A 130 3.88 -6.04 -6.43
C ASP A 130 4.35 -5.60 -7.83
N PRO A 131 4.01 -6.32 -8.89
CA PRO A 131 4.47 -6.01 -10.24
C PRO A 131 4.05 -4.61 -10.71
N HIS A 132 2.91 -4.11 -10.23
CA HIS A 132 2.44 -2.74 -10.54
C HIS A 132 3.22 -1.64 -9.79
N PHE A 133 3.98 -2.00 -8.76
CA PHE A 133 4.91 -1.08 -8.09
C PHE A 133 6.34 -1.24 -8.57
N GLY A 134 6.66 -2.37 -9.17
CA GLY A 134 7.95 -2.69 -9.72
C GLY A 134 7.95 -2.73 -11.25
N ARG A 135 8.33 -3.87 -11.81
CA ARG A 135 8.35 -4.11 -13.24
C ARG A 135 7.59 -5.39 -13.57
N ILE A 136 6.63 -5.28 -14.50
CA ILE A 136 5.97 -6.45 -15.06
C ILE A 136 6.95 -7.09 -16.05
N VAL A 137 7.38 -8.32 -15.78
CA VAL A 137 8.29 -9.10 -16.63
C VAL A 137 7.55 -10.17 -17.43
N LYS A 138 6.36 -10.54 -16.99
CA LYS A 138 5.45 -11.48 -17.64
C LYS A 138 4.05 -10.91 -17.62
N ASP A 139 3.42 -10.81 -18.76
CA ASP A 139 2.05 -10.31 -18.91
C ASP A 139 1.24 -11.30 -19.76
N GLU A 140 0.33 -12.02 -19.13
CA GLU A 140 -0.49 -13.07 -19.73
C GLU A 140 -1.97 -12.87 -19.34
N GLY A 141 -2.85 -13.65 -19.99
CA GLY A 141 -4.29 -13.60 -19.75
C GLY A 141 -4.97 -12.39 -20.36
N GLU A 142 -6.26 -12.27 -20.12
CA GLU A 142 -7.12 -11.22 -20.66
C GLU A 142 -7.78 -10.43 -19.53
N LEU A 143 -8.15 -9.18 -19.81
CA LEU A 143 -8.96 -8.39 -18.89
C LEU A 143 -10.32 -9.03 -18.67
N LEU A 144 -10.80 -8.98 -17.45
CA LEU A 144 -12.07 -9.55 -17.06
C LEU A 144 -13.23 -8.77 -17.73
N GLN A 145 -14.26 -9.50 -18.14
CA GLN A 145 -15.48 -8.95 -18.75
C GLN A 145 -16.70 -9.44 -18.00
N LYS A 146 -17.81 -8.68 -18.08
CA LYS A 146 -19.11 -9.14 -17.59
C LYS A 146 -19.87 -9.80 -18.74
N ASP A 147 -20.66 -10.85 -18.45
CA ASP A 147 -21.62 -11.46 -19.36
C ASP A 147 -22.88 -10.59 -19.51
N GLU A 148 -23.83 -11.02 -20.36
CA GLU A 148 -25.12 -10.33 -20.58
C GLU A 148 -25.98 -10.28 -19.30
N GLN A 149 -25.71 -11.15 -18.32
CA GLN A 149 -26.39 -11.23 -17.03
C GLN A 149 -25.67 -10.39 -15.97
N GLY A 150 -24.51 -9.77 -16.29
CA GLY A 150 -23.72 -8.95 -15.39
C GLY A 150 -22.77 -9.73 -14.46
N ASN A 151 -22.59 -11.05 -14.68
CA ASN A 151 -21.62 -11.83 -13.93
C ASN A 151 -20.23 -11.70 -14.55
N TRP A 152 -19.21 -11.74 -13.72
CA TRP A 152 -17.83 -11.72 -14.18
C TRP A 152 -17.51 -13.01 -14.94
N LYS A 153 -16.98 -12.87 -16.16
CA LYS A 153 -16.33 -13.94 -16.91
C LYS A 153 -14.85 -13.92 -16.55
N SER A 154 -14.32 -15.06 -16.20
CA SER A 154 -12.88 -15.26 -16.01
C SER A 154 -12.34 -16.17 -17.11
N ASP A 155 -11.09 -15.93 -17.48
CA ASP A 155 -10.32 -16.89 -18.25
C ASP A 155 -10.14 -18.16 -17.40
N PRO A 156 -10.45 -19.37 -17.93
CA PRO A 156 -10.28 -20.61 -17.19
C PRO A 156 -8.84 -20.85 -16.70
N ASP A 157 -7.86 -20.39 -17.49
CA ASP A 157 -6.43 -20.56 -17.18
C ASP A 157 -5.92 -19.43 -16.29
N TYR A 158 -6.53 -18.23 -16.40
CA TYR A 158 -6.15 -17.03 -15.66
C TYR A 158 -7.41 -16.36 -15.08
N PRO A 159 -7.89 -16.83 -13.92
CA PRO A 159 -9.13 -16.32 -13.32
C PRO A 159 -9.09 -14.83 -12.92
N ASN A 160 -7.89 -14.27 -12.80
CA ASN A 160 -7.62 -12.85 -12.64
C ASN A 160 -6.37 -12.49 -13.45
N LYS A 161 -6.39 -11.41 -14.24
CA LYS A 161 -5.21 -11.01 -15.01
C LYS A 161 -4.03 -10.65 -14.09
N ALA A 162 -4.29 -10.08 -12.93
CA ALA A 162 -3.25 -9.76 -11.95
C ALA A 162 -2.45 -10.99 -11.53
N ALA A 163 -3.07 -12.18 -11.46
CA ALA A 163 -2.37 -13.43 -11.16
C ALA A 163 -1.42 -13.89 -12.27
N SER A 164 -1.51 -13.32 -13.46
CA SER A 164 -0.67 -13.63 -14.63
C SER A 164 0.37 -12.54 -14.94
N ARG A 165 0.40 -11.47 -14.18
CA ARG A 165 1.39 -10.38 -14.31
C ARG A 165 2.43 -10.47 -13.19
N TYR A 166 3.70 -10.62 -13.57
CA TYR A 166 4.85 -10.78 -12.65
C TYR A 166 6.00 -9.84 -12.99
#